data_a9d8ac564b34145906ad50b066d11be6
#
_entry.id   a9d8ac564b34145906ad50b066d11be6
#
_cell.length_a   1.000
_cell.length_b   1.000
_cell.length_c   1.000
_cell.angle_alpha   90.00
_cell.angle_beta   90.00
_cell.angle_gamma   90.00
#
_symmetry.space_group_name_H-M   'P 1'
#
loop_
_entity.id
_entity.type
_entity.pdbx_description
1 polymer ?
#
loop_
_entity_poly.entity_id
_entity_poly.type
_entity_poly.pdbx_seq_one_letter_code
_entity_poly.pdbx_strand_id
1 'polypeptide(L)'
;MKKFEYMRPETLEGAAEEIKNGGVAMAGGSDLLGGLKADIYPQYPEKIVSLKGIKNLEGIQVKDGTITVKAMTRLSEIAENKEIKKLAPALAEAAKSVATPLVRNLGTIGGNVCQDVRCWFYRYPDEIGGRLNCARKGGEQCYGILGDNRYHSIFGGMSTGKTPCAVECPAGTDIPAYMAQIRKGNWEEAAKIIMQYNPLPMLTSRVCPHTCQSKCNQCKHGDPVKIHSVERSLGDWILEHVDLCYLAPEKETGKRVGIVGAGPAGLTAAY
;
A
#
# COMPACT_ATOMS: atom_id res chain seq x y z
N MET A 1 8.29 4.52 26.85
CA MET A 1 7.41 3.38 26.54
C MET A 1 6.40 3.21 27.65
N LYS A 2 5.11 3.23 27.33
CA LYS A 2 4.02 3.09 28.31
C LYS A 2 3.92 1.62 28.81
N LYS A 3 3.24 1.41 29.93
CA LYS A 3 3.03 0.08 30.52
C LYS A 3 2.06 -0.72 29.64
N PHE A 4 2.32 -2.01 29.48
CA PHE A 4 1.42 -2.98 28.84
C PHE A 4 1.52 -4.32 29.55
N GLU A 5 0.51 -5.15 29.39
CA GLU A 5 0.51 -6.54 29.83
C GLU A 5 1.24 -7.41 28.77
N TYR A 6 2.06 -8.35 29.24
CA TYR A 6 2.80 -9.25 28.34
C TYR A 6 2.29 -10.69 28.49
N MET A 7 1.71 -11.20 27.40
CA MET A 7 1.17 -12.55 27.32
C MET A 7 2.08 -13.44 26.48
N ARG A 8 2.23 -14.70 26.88
CA ARG A 8 3.02 -15.69 26.15
C ARG A 8 2.25 -17.02 26.03
N PRO A 9 1.23 -17.07 25.17
CA PRO A 9 0.48 -18.28 24.90
C PRO A 9 1.37 -19.38 24.28
N GLU A 10 1.02 -20.64 24.54
CA GLU A 10 1.75 -21.81 24.01
C GLU A 10 1.09 -22.38 22.75
N THR A 11 -0.14 -21.95 22.42
CA THR A 11 -0.92 -22.42 21.27
C THR A 11 -1.36 -21.27 20.38
N LEU A 12 -1.65 -21.58 19.11
CA LEU A 12 -2.18 -20.60 18.14
C LEU A 12 -3.58 -20.12 18.55
N GLU A 13 -4.40 -21.02 19.05
CA GLU A 13 -5.76 -20.73 19.51
C GLU A 13 -5.74 -19.74 20.66
N GLY A 14 -4.88 -20.00 21.67
CA GLY A 14 -4.70 -19.09 22.79
C GLY A 14 -4.16 -17.72 22.37
N ALA A 15 -3.23 -17.68 21.41
CA ALA A 15 -2.76 -16.41 20.86
C ALA A 15 -3.85 -15.66 20.10
N ALA A 16 -4.64 -16.37 19.31
CA ALA A 16 -5.75 -15.78 18.54
C ALA A 16 -6.83 -15.21 19.45
N GLU A 17 -7.13 -15.88 20.55
CA GLU A 17 -8.08 -15.40 21.56
C GLU A 17 -7.61 -14.11 22.21
N GLU A 18 -6.34 -14.06 22.65
CA GLU A 18 -5.76 -12.87 23.25
C GLU A 18 -5.71 -11.68 22.28
N ILE A 19 -5.43 -11.95 20.99
CA ILE A 19 -5.46 -10.91 19.94
C ILE A 19 -6.89 -10.43 19.70
N LYS A 20 -7.87 -11.32 19.68
CA LYS A 20 -9.29 -10.98 19.56
C LYS A 20 -9.75 -10.06 20.69
N ASN A 21 -9.19 -10.27 21.90
CA ASN A 21 -9.44 -9.46 23.10
C ASN A 21 -8.58 -8.18 23.16
N GLY A 22 -8.11 -7.67 22.03
CA GLY A 22 -7.39 -6.40 21.92
C GLY A 22 -5.87 -6.50 22.10
N GLY A 23 -5.31 -7.69 22.17
CA GLY A 23 -3.87 -7.88 22.20
C GLY A 23 -3.21 -7.64 20.83
N VAL A 24 -1.96 -7.19 20.83
CA VAL A 24 -1.15 -6.99 19.62
C VAL A 24 -0.10 -8.08 19.52
N ALA A 25 -0.07 -8.79 18.40
CA ALA A 25 0.87 -9.87 18.15
C ALA A 25 2.31 -9.35 18.08
N MET A 26 3.23 -10.02 18.77
CA MET A 26 4.67 -9.76 18.69
C MET A 26 5.42 -11.00 18.25
N ALA A 27 6.03 -10.93 17.07
CA ALA A 27 6.94 -11.93 16.55
C ALA A 27 8.39 -11.64 17.03
N GLY A 28 9.30 -11.22 16.17
CA GLY A 28 10.66 -10.80 16.56
C GLY A 28 10.69 -9.57 17.46
N GLY A 29 9.74 -8.66 17.29
CA GLY A 29 9.61 -7.43 18.07
C GLY A 29 10.42 -6.24 17.55
N SER A 30 11.28 -6.42 16.55
CA SER A 30 12.20 -5.38 16.05
C SER A 30 11.47 -4.13 15.51
N ASP A 31 10.28 -4.28 14.94
CA ASP A 31 9.46 -3.16 14.46
C ASP A 31 8.50 -2.64 15.55
N LEU A 32 7.72 -3.54 16.15
CA LEU A 32 6.71 -3.19 17.14
C LEU A 32 7.29 -2.43 18.34
N LEU A 33 8.38 -2.93 18.93
CA LEU A 33 9.00 -2.30 20.09
C LEU A 33 9.57 -0.92 19.75
N GLY A 34 10.09 -0.73 18.53
CA GLY A 34 10.51 0.58 18.04
C GLY A 34 9.34 1.57 17.97
N GLY A 35 8.20 1.14 17.45
CA GLY A 35 6.98 1.94 17.39
C GLY A 35 6.42 2.28 18.78
N LEU A 36 6.45 1.33 19.71
CA LEU A 36 6.02 1.55 21.08
C LEU A 36 6.91 2.56 21.83
N LYS A 37 8.23 2.50 21.62
CA LYS A 37 9.18 3.46 22.19
C LYS A 37 8.94 4.88 21.68
N ALA A 38 8.64 5.01 20.39
CA ALA A 38 8.40 6.29 19.74
C ALA A 38 6.95 6.79 19.87
N ASP A 39 6.08 6.04 20.55
CA ASP A 39 4.63 6.33 20.77
C ASP A 39 3.87 6.70 19.49
N ILE A 40 4.17 6.01 18.38
CA ILE A 40 3.62 6.36 17.06
C ILE A 40 2.20 5.85 16.81
N TYR A 41 1.70 4.90 17.63
CA TYR A 41 0.42 4.25 17.38
C TYR A 41 -0.78 5.16 17.71
N PRO A 42 -1.86 5.12 16.91
CA PRO A 42 -3.09 5.85 17.21
C PRO A 42 -3.64 5.54 18.60
N GLN A 43 -3.64 4.27 18.91
CA GLN A 43 -3.99 3.75 20.24
C GLN A 43 -2.83 2.88 20.73
N TYR A 44 -2.32 3.20 21.92
CA TYR A 44 -1.24 2.43 22.51
C TYR A 44 -1.80 1.07 22.99
N PRO A 45 -1.18 -0.06 22.62
CA PRO A 45 -1.68 -1.37 23.02
C PRO A 45 -1.53 -1.58 24.52
N GLU A 46 -2.59 -2.02 25.15
CA GLU A 46 -2.59 -2.38 26.57
C GLU A 46 -2.01 -3.79 26.79
N LYS A 47 -2.02 -4.64 25.75
CA LYS A 47 -1.61 -6.03 25.81
C LYS A 47 -0.73 -6.40 24.62
N ILE A 48 0.39 -7.07 24.89
CA ILE A 48 1.29 -7.62 23.87
C ILE A 48 1.28 -9.15 23.96
N VAL A 49 1.00 -9.81 22.84
CA VAL A 49 0.91 -11.27 22.72
C VAL A 49 2.13 -11.80 22.00
N SER A 50 3.05 -12.39 22.73
CA SER A 50 4.28 -12.95 22.17
C SER A 50 4.03 -14.30 21.51
N LEU A 51 4.39 -14.40 20.22
CA LEU A 51 4.28 -15.65 19.47
C LEU A 51 5.47 -16.60 19.68
N LYS A 52 6.49 -16.19 20.45
CA LYS A 52 7.71 -16.98 20.69
C LYS A 52 7.49 -18.24 21.53
N GLY A 53 6.34 -18.36 22.21
CA GLY A 53 5.97 -19.54 23.00
C GLY A 53 5.38 -20.68 22.17
N ILE A 54 4.92 -20.38 20.95
CA ILE A 54 4.14 -21.32 20.14
C ILE A 54 5.08 -22.22 19.35
N LYS A 55 4.92 -23.54 19.57
CA LYS A 55 5.70 -24.55 18.84
C LYS A 55 5.31 -24.60 17.36
N ASN A 56 6.24 -25.07 16.53
CA ASN A 56 6.05 -25.29 15.09
C ASN A 56 5.76 -24.05 14.22
N LEU A 57 6.04 -22.84 14.70
CA LEU A 57 5.96 -21.62 13.91
C LEU A 57 7.29 -21.24 13.22
N GLU A 58 8.36 -21.99 13.43
CA GLU A 58 9.68 -21.77 12.80
C GLU A 58 10.00 -22.89 11.83
N GLY A 59 10.80 -22.59 10.81
CA GLY A 59 11.39 -23.55 9.88
C GLY A 59 11.01 -23.32 8.42
N ILE A 60 11.78 -23.97 7.56
CA ILE A 60 11.66 -23.94 6.10
C ILE A 60 11.50 -25.38 5.64
N GLN A 61 10.53 -25.64 4.79
CA GLN A 61 10.25 -26.92 4.19
C GLN A 61 10.17 -26.77 2.67
N VAL A 62 10.81 -27.71 1.95
CA VAL A 62 10.71 -27.78 0.50
C VAL A 62 10.12 -29.15 0.14
N LYS A 63 8.96 -29.12 -0.52
CA LYS A 63 8.28 -30.32 -0.97
C LYS A 63 7.64 -30.08 -2.34
N ASP A 64 7.84 -30.98 -3.26
CA ASP A 64 7.21 -30.94 -4.59
C ASP A 64 7.36 -29.59 -5.33
N GLY A 65 8.56 -28.98 -5.25
CA GLY A 65 8.85 -27.68 -5.85
C GLY A 65 8.28 -26.47 -5.10
N THR A 66 7.55 -26.70 -4.01
CA THR A 66 6.97 -25.65 -3.17
C THR A 66 7.84 -25.40 -1.95
N ILE A 67 8.12 -24.13 -1.69
CA ILE A 67 8.83 -23.67 -0.47
C ILE A 67 7.80 -23.17 0.52
N THR A 68 7.73 -23.80 1.68
CA THR A 68 6.94 -23.33 2.82
C THR A 68 7.85 -22.74 3.87
N VAL A 69 7.67 -21.44 4.16
CA VAL A 69 8.40 -20.72 5.21
C VAL A 69 7.44 -20.37 6.32
N LYS A 70 7.69 -20.85 7.51
CA LYS A 70 6.83 -20.59 8.67
C LYS A 70 7.03 -19.18 9.22
N ALA A 71 5.98 -18.60 9.79
CA ALA A 71 5.90 -17.16 10.12
C ALA A 71 7.00 -16.66 11.08
N MET A 72 7.44 -17.48 12.02
CA MET A 72 8.47 -17.13 13.00
C MET A 72 9.90 -17.43 12.54
N THR A 73 10.09 -17.94 11.31
CA THR A 73 11.42 -18.15 10.71
C THR A 73 12.14 -16.82 10.57
N ARG A 74 13.39 -16.77 11.01
CA ARG A 74 14.20 -15.53 10.99
C ARG A 74 14.61 -15.16 9.59
N LEU A 75 14.72 -13.87 9.35
CA LEU A 75 15.18 -13.36 8.05
C LEU A 75 16.62 -13.80 7.72
N SER A 76 17.49 -13.93 8.74
CA SER A 76 18.84 -14.46 8.56
C SER A 76 18.85 -15.91 8.08
N GLU A 77 17.93 -16.76 8.58
CA GLU A 77 17.80 -18.15 8.17
C GLU A 77 17.34 -18.24 6.71
N ILE A 78 16.38 -17.41 6.30
CA ILE A 78 15.90 -17.34 4.92
C ILE A 78 17.01 -16.89 3.99
N ALA A 79 17.75 -15.84 4.36
CA ALA A 79 18.84 -15.28 3.58
C ALA A 79 19.98 -16.28 3.35
N GLU A 80 20.24 -17.18 4.29
CA GLU A 80 21.35 -18.13 4.23
C GLU A 80 20.95 -19.55 3.77
N ASN A 81 19.65 -19.84 3.68
CA ASN A 81 19.16 -21.16 3.30
C ASN A 81 19.52 -21.54 1.86
N LYS A 82 20.16 -22.69 1.69
CA LYS A 82 20.67 -23.17 0.39
C LYS A 82 19.55 -23.47 -0.61
N GLU A 83 18.44 -24.07 -0.15
CA GLU A 83 17.32 -24.41 -1.00
C GLU A 83 16.57 -23.15 -1.47
N ILE A 84 16.41 -22.16 -0.60
CA ILE A 84 15.82 -20.87 -0.98
C ILE A 84 16.72 -20.16 -1.98
N LYS A 85 18.05 -20.12 -1.75
CA LYS A 85 19.00 -19.53 -2.71
C LYS A 85 18.93 -20.17 -4.10
N LYS A 86 18.62 -21.47 -4.15
CA LYS A 86 18.52 -22.23 -5.41
C LYS A 86 17.15 -22.04 -6.09
N LEU A 87 16.07 -22.16 -5.36
CA LEU A 87 14.70 -22.22 -5.90
C LEU A 87 14.01 -20.86 -5.97
N ALA A 88 14.35 -19.95 -5.06
CA ALA A 88 13.77 -18.61 -4.96
C ALA A 88 14.83 -17.58 -4.57
N PRO A 89 15.87 -17.35 -5.41
CA PRO A 89 16.99 -16.46 -5.09
C PRO A 89 16.54 -15.05 -4.72
N ALA A 90 15.50 -14.52 -5.36
CA ALA A 90 14.93 -13.21 -5.04
C ALA A 90 14.43 -13.11 -3.59
N LEU A 91 13.89 -14.20 -3.02
CA LEU A 91 13.47 -14.22 -1.62
C LEU A 91 14.69 -14.17 -0.68
N ALA A 92 15.75 -14.91 -1.00
CA ALA A 92 16.99 -14.88 -0.21
C ALA A 92 17.66 -13.48 -0.24
N GLU A 93 17.71 -12.85 -1.40
CA GLU A 93 18.26 -11.50 -1.57
C GLU A 93 17.38 -10.45 -0.86
N ALA A 94 16.07 -10.53 -1.00
CA ALA A 94 15.14 -9.66 -0.29
C ALA A 94 15.32 -9.78 1.23
N ALA A 95 15.39 -11.00 1.77
CA ALA A 95 15.62 -11.22 3.19
C ALA A 95 16.99 -10.67 3.63
N LYS A 96 18.04 -10.83 2.82
CA LYS A 96 19.39 -10.33 3.07
C LYS A 96 19.46 -8.79 3.04
N SER A 97 18.64 -8.13 2.24
CA SER A 97 18.60 -6.67 2.12
C SER A 97 17.90 -5.96 3.28
N VAL A 98 17.17 -6.69 4.14
CA VAL A 98 16.45 -6.10 5.26
C VAL A 98 17.42 -5.60 6.33
N ALA A 99 17.41 -4.31 6.61
CA ALA A 99 18.09 -3.64 7.72
C ALA A 99 19.54 -4.16 7.98
N THR A 100 19.89 -4.45 9.23
CA THR A 100 21.21 -4.93 9.65
C THR A 100 21.20 -6.43 9.98
N PRO A 101 22.36 -7.11 10.02
CA PRO A 101 22.44 -8.51 10.44
C PRO A 101 21.79 -8.77 11.81
N LEU A 102 21.99 -7.88 12.77
CA LEU A 102 21.39 -7.99 14.10
C LEU A 102 19.85 -7.95 14.05
N VAL A 103 19.29 -7.06 13.23
CA VAL A 103 17.83 -6.99 13.03
C VAL A 103 17.32 -8.27 12.36
N ARG A 104 18.02 -8.81 11.36
CA ARG A 104 17.63 -10.06 10.68
C ARG A 104 17.68 -11.29 11.60
N ASN A 105 18.56 -11.30 12.59
CA ASN A 105 18.66 -12.37 13.60
C ASN A 105 17.48 -12.37 14.59
N LEU A 106 16.75 -11.26 14.71
CA LEU A 106 15.55 -11.12 15.54
C LEU A 106 14.28 -11.07 14.71
N GLY A 107 14.32 -10.38 13.58
CA GLY A 107 13.18 -10.21 12.68
C GLY A 107 12.80 -11.52 12.00
N THR A 108 11.52 -11.80 11.95
CA THR A 108 10.93 -12.98 11.33
C THR A 108 10.21 -12.62 10.04
N ILE A 109 9.98 -13.60 9.17
CA ILE A 109 9.26 -13.34 7.91
C ILE A 109 7.84 -12.86 8.16
N GLY A 110 7.10 -13.46 9.08
CA GLY A 110 5.75 -13.02 9.45
C GLY A 110 5.75 -11.60 10.01
N GLY A 111 6.66 -11.29 10.93
CA GLY A 111 6.81 -9.93 11.46
C GLY A 111 7.24 -8.91 10.41
N ASN A 112 8.04 -9.31 9.43
CA ASN A 112 8.46 -8.43 8.32
C ASN A 112 7.29 -8.12 7.37
N VAL A 113 6.51 -9.13 6.98
CA VAL A 113 5.34 -8.94 6.09
C VAL A 113 4.24 -8.14 6.78
N CYS A 114 4.05 -8.33 8.09
CA CYS A 114 3.05 -7.64 8.90
C CYS A 114 3.59 -6.36 9.56
N GLN A 115 4.81 -5.92 9.25
CA GLN A 115 5.36 -4.69 9.83
C GLN A 115 4.52 -3.47 9.45
N ASP A 116 4.53 -2.48 10.31
CA ASP A 116 3.82 -1.25 10.05
C ASP A 116 4.55 -0.36 9.01
N VAL A 117 3.83 0.58 8.43
CA VAL A 117 4.35 1.44 7.36
C VAL A 117 5.63 2.17 7.75
N ARG A 118 6.50 2.39 6.77
CA ARG A 118 7.82 3.01 6.94
C ARG A 118 7.82 4.50 6.62
N CYS A 119 6.64 5.11 6.41
CA CYS A 119 6.48 6.52 6.14
C CYS A 119 7.09 7.39 7.24
N TRP A 120 7.90 8.39 6.87
CA TRP A 120 8.54 9.33 7.79
C TRP A 120 7.55 10.02 8.72
N PHE A 121 6.43 10.49 8.19
CA PHE A 121 5.42 11.21 8.95
C PHE A 121 4.67 10.30 9.92
N TYR A 122 4.41 9.05 9.52
CA TYR A 122 3.83 8.07 10.42
C TYR A 122 4.81 7.66 11.54
N ARG A 123 6.10 7.47 11.19
CA ARG A 123 7.16 7.06 12.13
C ARG A 123 7.72 8.22 12.94
N TYR A 124 7.28 9.43 12.69
CA TYR A 124 7.73 10.59 13.49
C TYR A 124 7.35 10.39 14.96
N PRO A 125 8.33 10.43 15.89
CA PRO A 125 8.08 10.20 17.29
C PRO A 125 7.20 11.27 17.90
N ASP A 126 6.13 10.89 18.59
CA ASP A 126 5.21 11.85 19.20
C ASP A 126 5.86 12.62 20.35
N GLU A 127 6.95 12.07 20.92
CA GLU A 127 7.75 12.72 21.97
C GLU A 127 8.58 13.91 21.46
N ILE A 128 8.78 14.03 20.14
CA ILE A 128 9.58 15.08 19.50
C ILE A 128 8.64 16.04 18.76
N GLY A 129 8.30 17.18 19.40
CA GLY A 129 7.47 18.21 18.78
C GLY A 129 5.98 17.92 18.72
N GLY A 130 5.51 16.87 19.38
CA GLY A 130 4.11 16.50 19.47
C GLY A 130 3.61 15.62 18.31
N ARG A 131 2.37 15.16 18.43
CA ARG A 131 1.75 14.24 17.49
C ARG A 131 1.42 14.92 16.17
N LEU A 132 1.94 14.41 15.07
CA LEU A 132 1.54 14.88 13.75
C LEU A 132 0.08 14.52 13.44
N ASN A 133 -0.64 15.44 12.77
CA ASN A 133 -2.01 15.23 12.30
C ASN A 133 -2.05 14.25 11.12
N CYS A 134 -1.38 13.11 11.27
CA CYS A 134 -1.32 12.05 10.26
C CYS A 134 -2.61 11.21 10.32
N ALA A 135 -3.28 11.02 9.18
CA ALA A 135 -4.52 10.24 9.09
C ALA A 135 -4.35 8.81 9.64
N ARG A 136 -3.17 8.21 9.49
CA ARG A 136 -2.87 6.88 10.03
C ARG A 136 -2.67 6.88 11.56
N LYS A 137 -2.43 8.03 12.14
CA LYS A 137 -2.38 8.25 13.60
C LYS A 137 -3.71 8.75 14.18
N GLY A 138 -4.80 8.67 13.42
CA GLY A 138 -6.10 9.20 13.82
C GLY A 138 -6.29 10.68 13.50
N GLY A 139 -5.37 11.30 12.76
CA GLY A 139 -5.50 12.66 12.23
C GLY A 139 -6.24 12.70 10.90
N GLU A 140 -6.19 13.83 10.23
CA GLU A 140 -6.98 14.09 9.02
C GLU A 140 -6.15 14.24 7.74
N GLN A 141 -4.82 14.29 7.84
CA GLN A 141 -3.94 14.63 6.73
C GLN A 141 -2.98 13.51 6.38
N CYS A 142 -2.59 13.41 5.11
CA CYS A 142 -1.48 12.58 4.68
C CYS A 142 -0.36 13.47 4.15
N TYR A 143 0.65 13.70 4.93
CA TYR A 143 1.80 14.51 4.56
C TYR A 143 2.65 13.89 3.44
N GLY A 144 2.57 12.58 3.23
CA GLY A 144 3.28 11.88 2.17
C GLY A 144 2.72 12.16 0.77
N ILE A 145 1.50 12.71 0.63
CA ILE A 145 0.89 13.01 -0.67
C ILE A 145 1.62 14.15 -1.39
N LEU A 146 1.96 15.21 -0.67
CA LEU A 146 2.61 16.40 -1.22
C LEU A 146 4.07 16.55 -0.79
N GLY A 147 4.51 15.75 0.17
CA GLY A 147 5.85 15.80 0.75
C GLY A 147 6.75 14.65 0.30
N ASP A 148 7.71 14.30 1.14
CA ASP A 148 8.61 13.17 0.91
C ASP A 148 7.86 11.84 1.03
N ASN A 149 7.58 11.22 -0.10
CA ASN A 149 6.85 9.95 -0.20
C ASN A 149 7.73 8.73 -0.52
N ARG A 150 9.06 8.87 -0.51
CA ARG A 150 10.01 7.80 -0.85
C ARG A 150 9.80 6.52 -0.04
N TYR A 151 9.33 6.65 1.19
CA TYR A 151 9.03 5.53 2.10
C TYR A 151 7.53 5.29 2.28
N HIS A 152 6.72 5.91 1.45
CA HIS A 152 5.29 5.61 1.41
C HIS A 152 5.07 4.30 0.66
N SER A 153 4.20 3.43 1.16
CA SER A 153 3.91 2.16 0.50
C SER A 153 3.28 2.38 -0.88
N ILE A 154 3.76 1.64 -1.89
CA ILE A 154 3.15 1.63 -3.22
C ILE A 154 1.71 1.07 -3.22
N PHE A 155 1.38 0.22 -2.25
CA PHE A 155 0.03 -0.30 -2.04
C PHE A 155 -0.82 0.59 -1.12
N GLY A 156 -0.40 1.82 -0.90
CA GLY A 156 -1.03 2.73 0.03
C GLY A 156 -0.78 2.36 1.48
N GLY A 157 0.00 3.15 2.18
CA GLY A 157 0.29 2.93 3.61
C GLY A 157 -0.93 3.11 4.51
N MET A 158 -2.05 3.51 3.97
CA MET A 158 -3.33 3.62 4.67
C MET A 158 -4.22 2.47 4.25
N SER A 159 -5.04 1.97 5.16
CA SER A 159 -6.04 0.95 4.87
C SER A 159 -7.02 1.35 3.75
N THR A 160 -7.08 2.62 3.44
CA THR A 160 -7.81 3.18 2.30
C THR A 160 -6.90 3.57 1.15
N GLY A 161 -5.57 3.54 1.26
CA GLY A 161 -4.54 3.79 0.22
C GLY A 161 -4.82 4.94 -0.75
N LYS A 162 -6.04 5.40 -0.79
CA LYS A 162 -6.55 6.40 -1.73
C LYS A 162 -6.83 7.70 -0.99
N THR A 163 -6.49 8.81 -1.64
CA THR A 163 -6.94 10.12 -1.19
C THR A 163 -8.47 10.20 -1.18
N PRO A 164 -9.08 11.08 -0.40
CA PRO A 164 -10.54 11.24 -0.42
C PRO A 164 -11.10 11.44 -1.82
N CYS A 165 -10.42 12.18 -2.69
CA CYS A 165 -10.84 12.35 -4.07
C CYS A 165 -10.80 11.03 -4.88
N ALA A 166 -9.80 10.18 -4.67
CA ALA A 166 -9.72 8.88 -5.34
C ALA A 166 -10.71 7.85 -4.75
N VAL A 167 -11.05 7.97 -3.47
CA VAL A 167 -12.10 7.13 -2.83
C VAL A 167 -13.49 7.48 -3.37
N GLU A 168 -13.79 8.76 -3.53
CA GLU A 168 -15.07 9.24 -4.04
C GLU A 168 -15.19 9.10 -5.57
N CYS A 169 -14.11 8.75 -6.27
CA CYS A 169 -14.17 8.50 -7.71
C CYS A 169 -14.83 7.15 -7.98
N PRO A 170 -15.98 7.07 -8.69
CA PRO A 170 -16.63 5.80 -9.01
C PRO A 170 -15.75 4.84 -9.84
N ALA A 171 -14.87 5.38 -10.68
CA ALA A 171 -13.90 4.62 -11.45
C ALA A 171 -12.67 4.20 -10.62
N GLY A 172 -12.51 4.75 -9.42
CA GLY A 172 -11.36 4.47 -8.56
C GLY A 172 -10.04 5.05 -9.08
N THR A 173 -10.10 6.07 -9.94
CA THR A 173 -8.93 6.69 -10.58
C THR A 173 -7.93 7.22 -9.56
N ASP A 174 -6.65 6.97 -9.80
CA ASP A 174 -5.57 7.55 -8.99
C ASP A 174 -5.31 9.01 -9.39
N ILE A 175 -6.20 9.88 -8.88
CA ILE A 175 -6.19 11.31 -9.18
C ILE A 175 -4.85 11.98 -8.81
N PRO A 176 -4.26 11.76 -7.63
CA PRO A 176 -2.98 12.35 -7.28
C PRO A 176 -1.83 11.91 -8.19
N ALA A 177 -1.83 10.65 -8.63
CA ALA A 177 -0.76 10.12 -9.45
C ALA A 177 -0.71 10.81 -10.82
N TYR A 178 -1.82 10.89 -11.56
CA TYR A 178 -1.81 11.57 -12.86
C TYR A 178 -1.55 13.09 -12.71
N MET A 179 -2.10 13.73 -11.66
CA MET A 179 -1.81 15.15 -11.41
C MET A 179 -0.34 15.42 -11.11
N ALA A 180 0.32 14.52 -10.40
CA ALA A 180 1.76 14.64 -10.16
C ALA A 180 2.58 14.56 -11.44
N GLN A 181 2.16 13.77 -12.43
CA GLN A 181 2.82 13.70 -13.73
C GLN A 181 2.55 14.96 -14.57
N ILE A 182 1.32 15.46 -14.61
CA ILE A 182 1.00 16.72 -15.29
C ILE A 182 1.85 17.88 -14.74
N ARG A 183 1.99 17.96 -13.42
CA ARG A 183 2.83 18.99 -12.76
C ARG A 183 4.29 18.92 -13.19
N LYS A 184 4.79 17.74 -13.57
CA LYS A 184 6.13 17.51 -14.10
C LYS A 184 6.23 17.74 -15.62
N GLY A 185 5.12 18.00 -16.30
CA GLY A 185 5.05 18.08 -17.74
C GLY A 185 4.96 16.73 -18.47
N ASN A 186 4.83 15.63 -17.74
CA ASN A 186 4.80 14.26 -18.28
C ASN A 186 3.36 13.85 -18.66
N TRP A 187 2.81 14.45 -19.70
CA TRP A 187 1.41 14.25 -20.11
C TRP A 187 1.13 12.80 -20.57
N GLU A 188 2.05 12.18 -21.29
CA GLU A 188 1.92 10.79 -21.72
C GLU A 188 1.80 9.83 -20.55
N GLU A 189 2.63 10.00 -19.50
CA GLU A 189 2.56 9.17 -18.32
C GLU A 189 1.28 9.43 -17.50
N ALA A 190 0.82 10.67 -17.47
CA ALA A 190 -0.46 11.01 -16.87
C ALA A 190 -1.63 10.34 -17.60
N ALA A 191 -1.58 10.31 -18.95
CA ALA A 191 -2.57 9.63 -19.77
C ALA A 191 -2.59 8.11 -19.49
N LYS A 192 -1.44 7.46 -19.45
CA LYS A 192 -1.35 6.03 -19.09
C LYS A 192 -1.99 5.72 -17.73
N ILE A 193 -1.75 6.58 -16.74
CA ILE A 193 -2.31 6.40 -15.39
C ILE A 193 -3.83 6.53 -15.40
N ILE A 194 -4.39 7.58 -15.99
CA ILE A 194 -5.85 7.78 -15.98
C ILE A 194 -6.56 6.70 -16.79
N MET A 195 -6.00 6.28 -17.92
CA MET A 195 -6.61 5.29 -18.80
C MET A 195 -6.67 3.88 -18.21
N GLN A 196 -5.84 3.54 -17.24
CA GLN A 196 -5.95 2.27 -16.50
C GLN A 196 -7.29 2.12 -15.78
N TYR A 197 -7.93 3.22 -15.42
CA TYR A 197 -9.19 3.24 -14.66
C TYR A 197 -10.36 3.79 -15.47
N ASN A 198 -10.07 4.61 -16.44
CA ASN A 198 -11.03 5.36 -17.23
C ASN A 198 -10.52 5.47 -18.68
N PRO A 199 -10.93 4.54 -19.57
CA PRO A 199 -10.44 4.51 -20.94
C PRO A 199 -11.02 5.64 -21.81
N LEU A 200 -12.01 6.39 -21.33
CA LEU A 200 -12.67 7.46 -22.09
C LEU A 200 -12.64 8.82 -21.33
N PRO A 201 -11.43 9.30 -20.92
CA PRO A 201 -11.33 10.47 -20.07
C PRO A 201 -11.84 11.76 -20.75
N MET A 202 -11.74 11.85 -22.08
CA MET A 202 -12.28 12.97 -22.83
C MET A 202 -13.83 13.10 -22.74
N LEU A 203 -14.53 11.98 -22.58
CA LEU A 203 -15.99 11.98 -22.40
C LEU A 203 -16.37 12.19 -20.93
N THR A 204 -15.78 11.37 -20.06
CA THR A 204 -16.12 11.35 -18.63
C THR A 204 -15.81 12.68 -17.97
N SER A 205 -14.70 13.34 -18.34
CA SER A 205 -14.36 14.67 -17.82
C SER A 205 -15.38 15.76 -18.15
N ARG A 206 -16.29 15.53 -19.10
CA ARG A 206 -17.35 16.49 -19.47
C ARG A 206 -18.69 16.22 -18.79
N VAL A 207 -18.96 14.98 -18.42
CA VAL A 207 -20.27 14.55 -17.89
C VAL A 207 -20.24 14.08 -16.45
N CYS A 208 -19.06 13.84 -15.88
CA CYS A 208 -18.88 13.40 -14.50
C CYS A 208 -19.37 14.48 -13.51
N PRO A 209 -20.15 14.14 -12.47
CA PRO A 209 -20.58 15.09 -11.44
C PRO A 209 -19.44 15.52 -10.51
N HIS A 210 -18.24 14.95 -10.62
CA HIS A 210 -17.01 15.29 -9.88
C HIS A 210 -17.19 15.30 -8.36
N THR A 211 -17.78 14.25 -7.83
CA THR A 211 -17.94 14.02 -6.39
C THR A 211 -16.59 14.10 -5.66
N CYS A 212 -15.49 13.72 -6.34
CA CYS A 212 -14.13 13.83 -5.84
C CYS A 212 -13.74 15.24 -5.40
N GLN A 213 -14.25 16.30 -6.07
CA GLN A 213 -13.95 17.69 -5.69
C GLN A 213 -14.61 18.08 -4.37
N SER A 214 -15.81 17.60 -4.09
CA SER A 214 -16.51 17.88 -2.84
C SER A 214 -15.84 17.28 -1.60
N LYS A 215 -15.01 16.25 -1.80
CA LYS A 215 -14.25 15.57 -0.75
C LYS A 215 -12.76 15.91 -0.79
N CYS A 216 -12.37 16.90 -1.57
CA CYS A 216 -10.99 17.32 -1.66
C CYS A 216 -10.48 17.84 -0.31
N ASN A 217 -9.33 17.36 0.14
CA ASN A 217 -8.71 17.85 1.38
C ASN A 217 -8.43 19.36 1.35
N GLN A 218 -8.22 19.94 0.17
CA GLN A 218 -8.02 21.38 0.01
C GLN A 218 -9.23 22.21 0.44
N CYS A 219 -10.47 21.65 0.41
CA CYS A 219 -11.67 22.33 0.90
C CYS A 219 -11.55 22.82 2.35
N LYS A 220 -10.66 22.23 3.15
CA LYS A 220 -10.39 22.68 4.52
C LYS A 220 -9.56 23.96 4.60
N HIS A 221 -8.89 24.31 3.50
CA HIS A 221 -7.95 25.44 3.44
C HIS A 221 -8.31 26.47 2.36
N GLY A 222 -9.43 26.27 1.65
CA GLY A 222 -9.91 27.14 0.58
C GLY A 222 -10.67 26.32 -0.49
N ASP A 223 -10.63 26.79 -1.73
CA ASP A 223 -11.29 26.11 -2.83
C ASP A 223 -10.68 24.72 -3.11
N PRO A 224 -11.52 23.73 -3.51
CA PRO A 224 -11.02 22.43 -3.92
C PRO A 224 -10.10 22.52 -5.14
N VAL A 225 -9.21 21.55 -5.28
CA VAL A 225 -8.45 21.38 -6.51
C VAL A 225 -9.45 21.20 -7.66
N LYS A 226 -9.26 21.93 -8.76
CA LYS A 226 -10.14 21.87 -9.95
C LYS A 226 -9.87 20.60 -10.77
N ILE A 227 -10.13 19.43 -10.15
CA ILE A 227 -9.89 18.10 -10.71
C ILE A 227 -10.57 17.98 -12.08
N HIS A 228 -11.81 18.41 -12.18
CA HIS A 228 -12.59 18.44 -13.42
C HIS A 228 -11.84 19.12 -14.57
N SER A 229 -11.35 20.34 -14.33
CA SER A 229 -10.64 21.10 -15.37
C SER A 229 -9.34 20.41 -15.78
N VAL A 230 -8.61 19.82 -14.84
CA VAL A 230 -7.37 19.09 -15.11
C VAL A 230 -7.65 17.81 -15.90
N GLU A 231 -8.68 17.05 -15.52
CA GLU A 231 -9.10 15.85 -16.27
C GLU A 231 -9.55 16.19 -17.68
N ARG A 232 -10.26 17.31 -17.85
CA ARG A 232 -10.68 17.78 -19.17
C ARG A 232 -9.48 18.09 -20.04
N SER A 233 -8.50 18.85 -19.54
CA SER A 233 -7.28 19.16 -20.28
C SER A 233 -6.49 17.91 -20.63
N LEU A 234 -6.41 16.93 -19.72
CA LEU A 234 -5.76 15.66 -19.99
C LEU A 234 -6.53 14.83 -21.02
N GLY A 235 -7.87 14.81 -20.94
CA GLY A 235 -8.73 14.14 -21.91
C GLY A 235 -8.62 14.74 -23.31
N ASP A 236 -8.53 16.08 -23.44
CA ASP A 236 -8.33 16.77 -24.70
C ASP A 236 -6.93 16.46 -25.26
N TRP A 237 -5.90 16.46 -24.43
CA TRP A 237 -4.56 16.05 -24.82
C TRP A 237 -4.52 14.60 -25.34
N ILE A 238 -5.21 13.66 -24.67
CA ILE A 238 -5.31 12.26 -25.12
C ILE A 238 -6.00 12.17 -26.47
N LEU A 239 -7.02 12.98 -26.73
CA LEU A 239 -7.71 13.01 -28.01
C LEU A 239 -6.81 13.50 -29.15
N GLU A 240 -5.93 14.46 -28.88
CA GLU A 240 -4.93 14.95 -29.84
C GLU A 240 -3.77 13.95 -30.05
N HIS A 241 -3.57 12.99 -29.16
CA HIS A 241 -2.47 12.02 -29.17
C HIS A 241 -2.98 10.57 -29.12
N VAL A 242 -4.05 10.29 -29.86
CA VAL A 242 -4.71 8.97 -29.87
C VAL A 242 -3.75 7.83 -30.18
N ASP A 243 -2.86 8.05 -31.16
CA ASP A 243 -1.88 7.02 -31.60
C ASP A 243 -0.84 6.67 -30.53
N LEU A 244 -0.61 7.55 -29.56
CA LEU A 244 0.27 7.29 -28.40
C LEU A 244 -0.46 6.61 -27.24
N CYS A 245 -1.76 6.82 -27.14
CA CYS A 245 -2.55 6.43 -25.97
C CYS A 245 -3.35 5.14 -26.17
N TYR A 246 -3.86 4.88 -27.37
CA TYR A 246 -4.66 3.70 -27.72
C TYR A 246 -3.85 2.76 -28.60
N LEU A 247 -2.98 1.97 -27.98
CA LEU A 247 -2.14 1.01 -28.68
C LEU A 247 -2.89 -0.32 -28.86
N ALA A 248 -2.87 -0.86 -30.08
CA ALA A 248 -3.36 -2.19 -30.33
C ALA A 248 -2.50 -3.23 -29.60
N PRO A 249 -3.07 -4.38 -29.17
CA PRO A 249 -2.30 -5.45 -28.54
C PRO A 249 -1.25 -6.01 -29.52
N GLU A 250 -0.04 -6.26 -29.02
CA GLU A 250 1.09 -6.76 -29.82
C GLU A 250 0.84 -8.14 -30.44
N LYS A 251 -0.04 -8.94 -29.84
CA LYS A 251 -0.39 -10.30 -30.30
C LYS A 251 -1.88 -10.52 -30.28
N GLU A 252 -2.41 -11.00 -31.39
CA GLU A 252 -3.79 -11.48 -31.44
C GLU A 252 -3.93 -12.79 -30.64
N THR A 253 -4.96 -12.87 -29.81
CA THR A 253 -5.28 -14.08 -29.03
C THR A 253 -6.02 -15.12 -29.85
N GLY A 254 -6.48 -14.81 -31.04
CA GLY A 254 -7.37 -15.65 -31.88
C GLY A 254 -8.80 -15.76 -31.37
N LYS A 255 -9.12 -15.14 -30.22
CA LYS A 255 -10.47 -15.11 -29.65
C LYS A 255 -11.26 -13.97 -30.24
N ARG A 256 -12.56 -14.19 -30.48
CA ARG A 256 -13.48 -13.16 -30.98
C ARG A 256 -14.54 -12.87 -29.92
N VAL A 257 -14.72 -11.59 -29.61
CA VAL A 257 -15.74 -11.10 -28.68
C VAL A 257 -16.67 -10.16 -29.44
N GLY A 258 -17.97 -10.42 -29.40
CA GLY A 258 -18.99 -9.53 -29.97
C GLY A 258 -19.51 -8.58 -28.88
N ILE A 259 -19.45 -7.27 -29.15
CA ILE A 259 -19.99 -6.25 -28.26
C ILE A 259 -21.15 -5.57 -28.98
N VAL A 260 -22.34 -5.58 -28.36
CA VAL A 260 -23.54 -4.94 -28.90
C VAL A 260 -23.74 -3.60 -28.21
N GLY A 261 -23.59 -2.52 -28.97
CA GLY A 261 -23.76 -1.15 -28.51
C GLY A 261 -22.43 -0.38 -28.47
N ALA A 262 -22.45 0.83 -29.04
CA ALA A 262 -21.33 1.77 -29.08
C ALA A 262 -21.45 2.90 -28.03
N GLY A 263 -22.22 2.68 -26.99
CA GLY A 263 -22.26 3.60 -25.83
C GLY A 263 -21.01 3.47 -24.94
N PRO A 264 -20.87 4.32 -23.91
CA PRO A 264 -19.70 4.32 -23.02
C PRO A 264 -19.35 2.93 -22.47
N ALA A 265 -20.34 2.15 -22.08
CA ALA A 265 -20.15 0.79 -21.55
C ALA A 265 -19.59 -0.16 -22.62
N GLY A 266 -20.12 -0.13 -23.85
CA GLY A 266 -19.64 -0.99 -24.94
C GLY A 266 -18.23 -0.60 -25.40
N LEU A 267 -17.92 0.68 -25.48
CA LEU A 267 -16.60 1.18 -25.81
C LEU A 267 -15.56 0.84 -24.71
N THR A 268 -15.94 0.95 -23.44
CA THR A 268 -15.09 0.53 -22.32
C THR A 268 -14.82 -0.98 -22.33
N ALA A 269 -15.83 -1.78 -22.69
CA ALA A 269 -15.66 -3.24 -22.80
C ALA A 269 -14.80 -3.65 -24.00
N ALA A 270 -14.72 -2.81 -25.05
CA ALA A 270 -13.88 -3.02 -26.21
C ALA A 270 -12.41 -2.62 -25.99
N TYR A 271 -12.18 -1.71 -25.07
CA TYR A 271 -10.85 -1.28 -24.64
C TYR A 271 -10.19 -2.32 -23.76
#